data_d05c4425425bfd82b167261b306f821a
#
_entry.id   d05c4425425bfd82b167261b306f821a
#
_cell.length_a   1.000
_cell.length_b   1.000
_cell.length_c   1.000
_cell.angle_alpha   90.00
_cell.angle_beta   90.00
_cell.angle_gamma   90.00
#
_symmetry.space_group_name_H-M   'P 1'
#
loop_
_entity.id
_entity.type
_entity.pdbx_description
1 polymer ?
#
loop_
_entity_poly.entity_id
_entity_poly.type
_entity_poly.pdbx_seq_one_letter_code
_entity_poly.pdbx_strand_id
1 'polypeptide(L)'
;MGEFIGDESNIEIHYYLRDSSHSLDAFIHNRAQFEFLAIAREIASAMDFDLQIEVYPLAEGGIKQYFKLLPKDVRRISIGVITALITNFIITPLTQWSNKIFEDQELSELNREKLRLEIKNLNLDAKLKEAKLGENQKLAIHKSRLYRELQKSSKIEKISVQAADANREILIPEKVVLQEHFPEYILDSNVLPPIHEEHAEIEIISPVLKNGNYKWRGIYSGMPISFSMRSHEFKSKVLAGEINFKNGFSIDCHLIQKRELDENGNEKIKGYIVNRVNRYFVNDIPIETEEGRKKRIADENDANQLWLFADPEVGK
;
A
#
# COMPACT_ATOMS: atom_id res chain seq x y z
N MET A 1 -16.81 14.95 29.52
CA MET A 1 -16.77 15.32 28.11
C MET A 1 -15.56 16.24 27.97
N GLY A 2 -14.37 15.67 27.84
CA GLY A 2 -13.11 16.44 27.72
C GLY A 2 -13.01 16.98 26.32
N GLU A 3 -12.88 18.27 26.18
CA GLU A 3 -12.50 18.94 24.94
C GLU A 3 -11.13 18.42 24.53
N PHE A 4 -11.06 17.55 23.55
CA PHE A 4 -9.84 17.34 22.78
C PHE A 4 -9.68 18.55 21.87
N ILE A 5 -8.99 19.58 22.39
CA ILE A 5 -8.48 20.69 21.59
C ILE A 5 -7.55 20.05 20.56
N GLY A 6 -7.74 20.36 19.28
CA GLY A 6 -6.97 19.80 18.18
C GLY A 6 -5.49 20.17 18.34
N ASP A 7 -4.73 19.30 19.00
CA ASP A 7 -3.31 19.48 19.20
C ASP A 7 -2.60 19.28 17.88
N GLU A 8 -1.76 20.23 17.52
CA GLU A 8 -0.82 20.08 16.40
C GLU A 8 0.39 19.28 16.85
N SER A 9 1.08 18.66 15.93
CA SER A 9 2.38 18.05 16.17
C SER A 9 3.35 18.36 15.04
N ASN A 10 4.63 18.21 15.32
CA ASN A 10 5.69 18.57 14.40
C ASN A 10 6.64 17.40 14.18
N ILE A 11 7.03 17.17 12.93
CA ILE A 11 8.11 16.25 12.55
C ILE A 11 9.25 17.10 11.99
N GLU A 12 10.44 16.92 12.53
CA GLU A 12 11.69 17.47 11.99
C GLU A 12 12.46 16.37 11.28
N ILE A 13 12.86 16.64 10.04
CA ILE A 13 13.83 15.83 9.31
C ILE A 13 15.08 16.69 9.13
N HIS A 14 16.22 16.19 9.60
CA HIS A 14 17.50 16.86 9.47
C HIS A 14 18.43 16.04 8.57
N TYR A 15 18.95 16.70 7.53
CA TYR A 15 19.92 16.15 6.61
C TYR A 15 21.31 16.64 7.00
N TYR A 16 22.16 15.71 7.49
CA TYR A 16 23.54 16.02 7.82
C TYR A 16 24.42 15.80 6.60
N LEU A 17 25.18 16.83 6.25
CA LEU A 17 26.04 16.82 5.06
C LEU A 17 27.50 16.63 5.47
N ARG A 18 28.25 15.88 4.67
CA ARG A 18 29.70 15.66 4.85
C ARG A 18 30.53 16.91 4.62
N ASP A 19 30.00 17.82 3.81
CA ASP A 19 30.59 19.10 3.51
C ASP A 19 29.92 20.25 4.28
N SER A 20 30.57 21.39 4.36
CA SER A 20 30.03 22.60 5.01
C SER A 20 29.11 23.41 4.06
N SER A 21 28.70 22.87 2.93
CA SER A 21 28.00 23.63 1.89
C SER A 21 26.58 24.02 2.26
N HIS A 22 25.95 23.37 3.25
CA HIS A 22 24.55 23.54 3.63
C HIS A 22 23.59 23.51 2.44
N SER A 23 23.96 22.82 1.35
CA SER A 23 23.18 22.75 0.12
C SER A 23 23.02 21.34 -0.38
N LEU A 24 21.78 20.94 -0.69
CA LEU A 24 21.44 19.67 -1.27
C LEU A 24 20.86 19.90 -2.68
N ASP A 25 21.02 18.93 -3.56
CA ASP A 25 20.37 18.97 -4.87
C ASP A 25 18.85 19.10 -4.70
N ALA A 26 18.27 20.10 -5.38
CA ALA A 26 16.85 20.44 -5.24
C ALA A 26 15.93 19.31 -5.73
N PHE A 27 16.35 18.54 -6.74
CA PHE A 27 15.54 17.40 -7.23
C PHE A 27 15.55 16.27 -6.23
N ILE A 28 16.69 15.95 -5.62
CA ILE A 28 16.80 14.93 -4.58
C ILE A 28 15.95 15.35 -3.37
N HIS A 29 16.09 16.59 -2.92
CA HIS A 29 15.32 17.12 -1.79
C HIS A 29 13.80 17.06 -2.04
N ASN A 30 13.33 17.58 -3.20
CA ASN A 30 11.91 17.59 -3.54
C ASN A 30 11.33 16.20 -3.70
N ARG A 31 12.09 15.25 -4.28
CA ARG A 31 11.65 13.86 -4.40
C ARG A 31 11.57 13.18 -3.02
N ALA A 32 12.55 13.35 -2.16
CA ALA A 32 12.54 12.84 -0.80
C ALA A 32 11.35 13.39 -0.01
N GLN A 33 11.10 14.70 -0.11
CA GLN A 33 9.94 15.34 0.50
C GLN A 33 8.62 14.78 -0.02
N PHE A 34 8.50 14.57 -1.32
CA PHE A 34 7.31 13.98 -1.92
C PHE A 34 7.01 12.58 -1.34
N GLU A 35 8.04 11.71 -1.25
CA GLU A 35 7.89 10.36 -0.73
C GLU A 35 7.54 10.37 0.77
N PHE A 36 8.12 11.29 1.55
CA PHE A 36 7.73 11.52 2.94
C PHE A 36 6.23 11.89 3.07
N LEU A 37 5.76 12.83 2.26
CA LEU A 37 4.36 13.26 2.27
C LEU A 37 3.41 12.13 1.83
N ALA A 38 3.84 11.29 0.90
CA ALA A 38 3.09 10.11 0.48
C ALA A 38 2.97 9.09 1.61
N ILE A 39 4.07 8.81 2.34
CA ILE A 39 4.06 7.95 3.53
C ILE A 39 3.08 8.49 4.58
N ALA A 40 3.17 9.77 4.90
CA ALA A 40 2.31 10.39 5.90
C ALA A 40 0.82 10.29 5.53
N ARG A 41 0.49 10.51 4.25
CA ARG A 41 -0.88 10.39 3.73
C ARG A 41 -1.39 8.96 3.77
N GLU A 42 -0.57 7.98 3.37
CA GLU A 42 -0.96 6.56 3.40
C GLU A 42 -1.20 6.07 4.83
N ILE A 43 -0.36 6.47 5.80
CA ILE A 43 -0.56 6.13 7.21
C ILE A 43 -1.84 6.77 7.74
N ALA A 44 -2.05 8.06 7.47
CA ALA A 44 -3.27 8.76 7.89
C ALA A 44 -4.52 8.10 7.28
N SER A 45 -4.50 7.79 5.99
CA SER A 45 -5.59 7.10 5.29
C SER A 45 -5.89 5.72 5.87
N ALA A 46 -4.85 4.92 6.16
CA ALA A 46 -5.01 3.60 6.77
C ALA A 46 -5.60 3.66 8.19
N MET A 47 -5.36 4.77 8.89
CA MET A 47 -5.92 5.05 10.22
C MET A 47 -7.28 5.77 10.16
N ASP A 48 -7.82 5.98 8.96
CA ASP A 48 -9.06 6.76 8.77
C ASP A 48 -8.98 8.16 9.38
N PHE A 49 -7.81 8.80 9.21
CA PHE A 49 -7.47 10.10 9.78
C PHE A 49 -7.32 11.15 8.67
N ASP A 50 -8.07 12.25 8.74
CA ASP A 50 -7.93 13.36 7.78
C ASP A 50 -6.82 14.30 8.24
N LEU A 51 -5.67 14.23 7.55
CA LEU A 51 -4.43 14.89 7.91
C LEU A 51 -4.16 16.09 6.98
N GLN A 52 -3.92 17.26 7.58
CA GLN A 52 -3.32 18.41 6.92
C GLN A 52 -1.84 18.50 7.31
N ILE A 53 -0.98 18.78 6.34
CA ILE A 53 0.46 18.95 6.55
C ILE A 53 0.86 20.33 6.01
N GLU A 54 1.50 21.11 6.87
CA GLU A 54 2.11 22.39 6.52
C GLU A 54 3.63 22.30 6.64
N VAL A 55 4.35 23.11 5.87
CA VAL A 55 5.82 23.14 5.89
C VAL A 55 6.27 24.49 6.42
N TYR A 56 7.16 24.48 7.40
CA TYR A 56 7.83 25.70 7.85
C TYR A 56 9.02 26.04 6.93
N PRO A 57 9.40 27.32 6.85
CA PRO A 57 10.64 27.72 6.20
C PRO A 57 11.84 26.97 6.78
N LEU A 58 12.83 26.68 5.95
CA LEU A 58 14.07 26.02 6.37
C LEU A 58 14.79 26.89 7.42
N ALA A 59 15.27 26.25 8.50
CA ALA A 59 16.00 26.96 9.55
C ALA A 59 17.52 26.94 9.28
N GLU A 60 18.25 27.92 9.85
CA GLU A 60 19.70 27.96 9.83
C GLU A 60 20.34 26.81 10.62
N GLY A 61 21.52 26.38 10.21
CA GLY A 61 22.31 25.35 10.93
C GLY A 61 22.27 23.94 10.33
N GLY A 62 22.00 23.83 9.04
CA GLY A 62 21.89 22.58 8.30
C GLY A 62 20.61 22.57 7.46
N ILE A 63 20.37 21.51 6.70
CA ILE A 63 19.11 21.38 5.98
C ILE A 63 18.11 20.70 6.92
N LYS A 64 17.39 21.51 7.68
CA LYS A 64 16.30 21.07 8.55
C LYS A 64 14.97 21.37 7.94
N GLN A 65 14.12 20.39 7.86
CA GLN A 65 12.77 20.53 7.35
C GLN A 65 11.76 20.20 8.43
N TYR A 66 10.83 21.12 8.66
CA TYR A 66 9.79 20.99 9.67
C TYR A 66 8.44 20.80 8.99
N PHE A 67 7.73 19.75 9.38
CA PHE A 67 6.37 19.47 8.96
C PHE A 67 5.45 19.63 10.15
N LYS A 68 4.47 20.51 10.04
CA LYS A 68 3.40 20.68 11.00
C LYS A 68 2.23 19.81 10.59
N LEU A 69 1.79 18.95 11.47
CA LEU A 69 0.69 18.02 11.27
C LEU A 69 -0.54 18.53 12.02
N LEU A 70 -1.66 18.61 11.35
CA LEU A 70 -2.92 19.13 11.86
C LEU A 70 -4.05 18.17 11.55
N PRO A 71 -4.93 17.84 12.51
CA PRO A 71 -6.17 17.15 12.23
C PRO A 71 -7.14 18.12 11.56
N LYS A 72 -7.81 17.71 10.47
CA LYS A 72 -8.89 18.50 9.87
C LYS A 72 -10.21 18.38 10.62
N ASP A 73 -10.42 17.21 11.25
CA ASP A 73 -11.61 16.92 12.03
C ASP A 73 -11.26 16.40 13.42
N VAL A 74 -12.12 16.68 14.41
CA VAL A 74 -12.00 16.13 15.77
C VAL A 74 -12.35 14.64 15.74
N ARG A 75 -11.35 13.76 15.86
CA ARG A 75 -11.53 12.30 15.77
C ARG A 75 -11.03 11.57 17.02
N ARG A 76 -11.26 10.25 17.04
CA ARG A 76 -10.94 9.34 18.14
C ARG A 76 -9.43 9.10 18.33
N ILE A 77 -8.61 9.38 17.31
CA ILE A 77 -7.15 9.16 17.33
C ILE A 77 -6.48 10.51 17.46
N SER A 78 -5.54 10.66 18.38
CA SER A 78 -4.78 11.90 18.51
C SER A 78 -3.77 12.06 17.38
N ILE A 79 -3.45 13.32 17.06
CA ILE A 79 -2.40 13.63 16.10
C ILE A 79 -1.03 13.10 16.56
N GLY A 80 -0.79 12.99 17.86
CA GLY A 80 0.42 12.41 18.42
C GLY A 80 0.65 10.96 18.02
N VAL A 81 -0.42 10.14 18.00
CA VAL A 81 -0.35 8.73 17.51
C VAL A 81 0.02 8.68 16.04
N ILE A 82 -0.63 9.49 15.21
CA ILE A 82 -0.34 9.54 13.75
C ILE A 82 1.11 9.98 13.52
N THR A 83 1.57 11.00 14.25
CA THR A 83 2.95 11.50 14.18
C THR A 83 3.96 10.43 14.60
N ALA A 84 3.67 9.70 15.67
CA ALA A 84 4.51 8.61 16.15
C ALA A 84 4.60 7.47 15.11
N LEU A 85 3.47 7.11 14.50
CA LEU A 85 3.43 6.10 13.43
C LEU A 85 4.28 6.50 12.23
N ILE A 86 4.11 7.74 11.74
CA ILE A 86 4.88 8.27 10.60
C ILE A 86 6.37 8.25 10.91
N THR A 87 6.77 8.81 12.05
CA THR A 87 8.17 8.92 12.45
C THR A 87 8.81 7.55 12.59
N ASN A 88 8.19 6.65 13.35
CA ASN A 88 8.70 5.29 13.55
C ASN A 88 8.78 4.52 12.24
N PHE A 89 7.78 4.67 11.36
CA PHE A 89 7.83 4.01 10.05
C PHE A 89 9.06 4.43 9.26
N ILE A 90 9.39 5.72 9.22
CA ILE A 90 10.52 6.24 8.46
C ILE A 90 11.84 5.67 8.95
N ILE A 91 12.06 5.67 10.27
CA ILE A 91 13.35 5.33 10.90
C ILE A 91 13.58 3.84 11.16
N THR A 92 12.58 2.98 11.01
CA THR A 92 12.71 1.53 11.26
C THR A 92 13.02 0.80 9.95
N PRO A 93 14.04 -0.06 9.85
CA PRO A 93 14.31 -0.86 8.66
C PRO A 93 13.09 -1.66 8.19
N LEU A 94 12.96 -1.89 6.87
CA LEU A 94 11.80 -2.62 6.32
C LEU A 94 11.67 -4.05 6.86
N THR A 95 12.80 -4.70 7.14
CA THR A 95 12.85 -6.07 7.70
C THR A 95 12.38 -6.15 9.14
N GLN A 96 12.42 -5.03 9.87
CA GLN A 96 12.04 -4.95 11.28
C GLN A 96 10.64 -4.35 11.48
N TRP A 97 10.03 -3.87 10.39
CA TRP A 97 8.68 -3.34 10.40
C TRP A 97 7.68 -4.51 10.50
N SER A 98 7.56 -5.06 11.67
CA SER A 98 6.50 -5.98 12.07
C SER A 98 6.02 -5.56 13.44
N ASN A 99 4.77 -5.65 13.74
CA ASN A 99 4.03 -5.57 15.02
C ASN A 99 4.67 -4.92 16.28
N LYS A 100 5.91 -4.37 16.19
CA LYS A 100 6.69 -3.80 17.29
C LYS A 100 6.77 -2.28 17.33
N ILE A 101 5.83 -1.61 16.67
CA ILE A 101 5.84 -0.13 16.50
C ILE A 101 5.97 0.61 17.84
N PHE A 102 5.55 -0.01 18.94
CA PHE A 102 5.51 0.59 20.27
C PHE A 102 6.36 -0.14 21.33
N GLU A 103 7.11 -1.18 20.95
CA GLU A 103 7.96 -1.89 21.92
C GLU A 103 9.35 -1.28 22.09
N ASP A 104 9.80 -0.42 21.17
CA ASP A 104 11.13 0.18 21.25
C ASP A 104 11.24 1.33 22.26
N GLN A 105 12.29 1.23 23.03
CA GLN A 105 12.57 1.67 24.39
C GLN A 105 12.86 3.17 24.61
N GLU A 106 12.64 4.08 23.66
CA GLU A 106 13.15 5.44 23.77
C GLU A 106 12.10 6.58 23.78
N LEU A 107 10.83 6.26 23.92
CA LEU A 107 9.83 7.30 24.25
C LEU A 107 10.01 7.72 25.73
N SER A 108 9.85 9.01 26.03
CA SER A 108 9.79 9.41 27.43
C SER A 108 8.70 8.61 28.15
N GLU A 109 8.95 8.08 29.33
CA GLU A 109 8.04 7.13 29.99
C GLU A 109 6.60 7.65 30.08
N LEU A 110 6.42 8.94 30.32
CA LEU A 110 5.11 9.58 30.45
C LEU A 110 4.35 9.63 29.09
N ASN A 111 5.04 9.97 28.00
CA ASN A 111 4.44 10.02 26.66
C ASN A 111 4.19 8.62 26.10
N ARG A 112 5.03 7.65 26.48
CA ARG A 112 4.83 6.23 26.18
C ARG A 112 3.57 5.69 26.86
N GLU A 113 3.34 6.05 28.11
CA GLU A 113 2.17 5.59 28.85
C GLU A 113 0.89 6.24 28.36
N LYS A 114 0.91 7.54 28.04
CA LYS A 114 -0.20 8.22 27.35
C LYS A 114 -0.53 7.58 26.01
N LEU A 115 0.46 7.41 25.15
CA LEU A 115 0.30 6.76 23.83
C LEU A 115 -0.17 5.30 23.97
N ARG A 116 0.37 4.53 24.92
CA ARG A 116 -0.07 3.16 25.19
C ARG A 116 -1.51 3.09 25.71
N LEU A 117 -1.90 3.99 26.61
CA LEU A 117 -3.27 4.09 27.13
C LEU A 117 -4.24 4.50 26.03
N GLU A 118 -3.85 5.45 25.17
CA GLU A 118 -4.64 5.88 24.04
C GLU A 118 -4.83 4.75 23.04
N ILE A 119 -3.76 4.05 22.65
CA ILE A 119 -3.81 2.89 21.77
C ILE A 119 -4.62 1.75 22.40
N LYS A 120 -4.48 1.52 23.70
CA LYS A 120 -5.27 0.52 24.42
C LYS A 120 -6.76 0.89 24.47
N ASN A 121 -7.07 2.18 24.62
CA ASN A 121 -8.45 2.69 24.63
C ASN A 121 -9.08 2.73 23.22
N LEU A 122 -8.26 2.75 22.15
CA LEU A 122 -8.70 2.73 20.75
C LEU A 122 -9.21 1.37 20.26
N ASN A 123 -9.21 0.35 21.13
CA ASN A 123 -9.75 -0.99 20.86
C ASN A 123 -9.03 -1.81 19.77
N LEU A 124 -9.45 -3.07 19.64
CA LEU A 124 -8.93 -4.07 18.69
C LEU A 124 -8.83 -3.58 17.23
N ASP A 125 -9.67 -2.63 16.83
CA ASP A 125 -9.67 -2.04 15.49
C ASP A 125 -8.37 -1.30 15.14
N ALA A 126 -7.74 -0.65 16.12
CA ALA A 126 -6.44 -0.01 15.90
C ALA A 126 -5.34 -1.04 15.66
N LYS A 127 -5.32 -2.14 16.42
CA LYS A 127 -4.37 -3.26 16.23
C LYS A 127 -4.55 -3.95 14.88
N LEU A 128 -5.79 -4.11 14.43
CA LEU A 128 -6.10 -4.64 13.10
C LEU A 128 -5.67 -3.69 11.98
N LYS A 129 -5.85 -2.38 12.18
CA LYS A 129 -5.36 -1.36 11.25
C LYS A 129 -3.84 -1.28 11.23
N GLU A 130 -3.19 -1.46 12.38
CA GLU A 130 -1.74 -1.52 12.52
C GLU A 130 -1.13 -2.74 11.79
N ALA A 131 -1.74 -3.90 11.93
CA ALA A 131 -1.35 -5.09 11.16
C ALA A 131 -1.45 -4.85 9.64
N LYS A 132 -2.50 -4.17 9.18
CA LYS A 132 -2.64 -3.78 7.77
C LYS A 132 -1.58 -2.76 7.33
N LEU A 133 -1.11 -1.88 8.21
CA LEU A 133 0.02 -0.99 7.91
C LEU A 133 1.31 -1.78 7.67
N GLY A 134 1.57 -2.80 8.48
CA GLY A 134 2.75 -3.67 8.31
C GLY A 134 2.78 -4.44 6.99
N GLU A 135 1.61 -4.75 6.42
CA GLU A 135 1.44 -5.44 5.15
C GLU A 135 1.28 -4.47 3.96
N ASN A 136 1.21 -3.15 4.21
CA ASN A 136 0.98 -2.16 3.17
C ASN A 136 2.22 -1.97 2.30
N GLN A 137 2.23 -2.65 1.16
CA GLN A 137 3.34 -2.54 0.19
C GLN A 137 3.52 -1.14 -0.39
N LYS A 138 2.49 -0.30 -0.44
CA LYS A 138 2.63 1.09 -0.88
C LYS A 138 3.53 1.87 0.04
N LEU A 139 3.32 1.73 1.35
CA LEU A 139 4.18 2.34 2.37
C LEU A 139 5.63 1.91 2.20
N ALA A 140 5.87 0.60 2.05
CA ALA A 140 7.21 0.06 1.86
C ALA A 140 7.88 0.59 0.58
N ILE A 141 7.12 0.76 -0.51
CA ILE A 141 7.62 1.31 -1.77
C ILE A 141 7.95 2.79 -1.63
N HIS A 142 7.09 3.62 -1.00
CA HIS A 142 7.37 5.03 -0.77
C HIS A 142 8.61 5.23 0.10
N LYS A 143 8.74 4.44 1.17
CA LYS A 143 9.93 4.45 2.01
C LYS A 143 11.18 4.04 1.24
N SER A 144 11.11 2.99 0.45
CA SER A 144 12.21 2.56 -0.42
C SER A 144 12.64 3.66 -1.39
N ARG A 145 11.69 4.39 -1.97
CA ARG A 145 11.97 5.52 -2.84
C ARG A 145 12.60 6.69 -2.10
N LEU A 146 12.10 7.03 -0.91
CA LEU A 146 12.69 8.05 -0.05
C LEU A 146 14.20 7.79 0.14
N TYR A 147 14.56 6.61 0.62
CA TYR A 147 15.97 6.27 0.89
C TYR A 147 16.80 6.12 -0.38
N ARG A 148 16.21 5.62 -1.48
CA ARG A 148 16.87 5.55 -2.79
C ARG A 148 17.17 6.94 -3.36
N GLU A 149 16.29 7.91 -3.21
CA GLU A 149 16.55 9.30 -3.61
C GLU A 149 17.67 9.91 -2.76
N LEU A 150 17.61 9.75 -1.44
CA LEU A 150 18.65 10.27 -0.54
C LEU A 150 20.02 9.62 -0.79
N GLN A 151 20.07 8.35 -1.16
CA GLN A 151 21.30 7.62 -1.48
C GLN A 151 22.02 8.17 -2.73
N LYS A 152 21.31 8.84 -3.65
CA LYS A 152 21.92 9.46 -4.84
C LYS A 152 22.88 10.60 -4.50
N SER A 153 22.71 11.24 -3.34
CA SER A 153 23.57 12.33 -2.91
C SER A 153 24.75 11.79 -2.09
N SER A 154 25.96 11.88 -2.63
CA SER A 154 27.19 11.58 -1.89
C SER A 154 27.47 12.56 -0.75
N LYS A 155 26.80 13.72 -0.73
CA LYS A 155 26.94 14.72 0.32
C LYS A 155 26.24 14.33 1.62
N ILE A 156 25.14 13.57 1.56
CA ILE A 156 24.40 13.15 2.75
C ILE A 156 25.26 12.15 3.52
N GLU A 157 25.52 12.44 4.78
CA GLU A 157 26.18 11.52 5.71
C GLU A 157 25.17 10.66 6.46
N LYS A 158 24.12 11.32 6.95
CA LYS A 158 23.05 10.71 7.73
C LYS A 158 21.81 11.59 7.67
N ILE A 159 20.69 11.01 8.01
CA ILE A 159 19.47 11.76 8.31
C ILE A 159 19.08 11.51 9.76
N SER A 160 18.38 12.47 10.36
CA SER A 160 17.68 12.22 11.60
C SER A 160 16.23 12.65 11.49
N VAL A 161 15.39 12.00 12.29
CA VAL A 161 13.97 12.31 12.39
C VAL A 161 13.61 12.38 13.86
N GLN A 162 12.91 13.43 14.25
CA GLN A 162 12.34 13.60 15.59
C GLN A 162 10.92 14.14 15.47
N ALA A 163 10.13 13.97 16.54
CA ALA A 163 8.79 14.51 16.59
C ALA A 163 8.52 15.16 17.96
N ALA A 164 7.72 16.24 17.92
CA ALA A 164 7.28 16.98 19.10
C ALA A 164 5.79 17.34 18.98
N ASP A 165 5.14 17.55 20.11
CA ASP A 165 3.78 18.10 20.17
C ASP A 165 3.74 19.63 19.97
N ALA A 166 2.54 20.22 20.11
CA ALA A 166 2.32 21.66 20.00
C ALA A 166 3.12 22.48 21.04
N ASN A 167 3.38 21.90 22.20
CA ASN A 167 4.12 22.53 23.30
C ASN A 167 5.63 22.34 23.18
N ARG A 168 6.10 21.71 22.06
CA ARG A 168 7.49 21.29 21.84
C ARG A 168 7.97 20.20 22.81
N GLU A 169 7.06 19.49 23.48
CA GLU A 169 7.42 18.28 24.21
C GLU A 169 7.76 17.17 23.24
N ILE A 170 8.88 16.50 23.48
CA ILE A 170 9.39 15.45 22.59
C ILE A 170 8.46 14.23 22.66
N LEU A 171 7.78 13.94 21.55
CA LEU A 171 7.00 12.72 21.35
C LEU A 171 7.91 11.55 21.00
N ILE A 172 8.81 11.78 20.05
CA ILE A 172 9.82 10.82 19.61
C ILE A 172 11.17 11.52 19.60
N PRO A 173 12.14 11.02 20.39
CA PRO A 173 13.49 11.58 20.40
C PRO A 173 14.16 11.43 19.03
N GLU A 174 15.16 12.25 18.79
CA GLU A 174 15.95 12.22 17.55
C GLU A 174 16.52 10.82 17.33
N LYS A 175 16.20 10.23 16.21
CA LYS A 175 16.78 8.97 15.72
C LYS A 175 17.52 9.20 14.43
N VAL A 176 18.74 8.66 14.38
CA VAL A 176 19.66 8.85 13.28
C VAL A 176 19.74 7.60 12.42
N VAL A 177 19.72 7.79 11.08
CA VAL A 177 19.98 6.74 10.10
C VAL A 177 21.21 7.14 9.27
N LEU A 178 22.27 6.38 9.37
CA LEU A 178 23.50 6.59 8.59
C LEU A 178 23.27 6.19 7.13
N GLN A 179 23.96 6.85 6.19
CA GLN A 179 23.83 6.54 4.76
C GLN A 179 24.20 5.09 4.44
N GLU A 180 25.17 4.52 5.14
CA GLU A 180 25.58 3.12 4.96
C GLU A 180 24.46 2.11 5.24
N HIS A 181 23.48 2.48 6.09
CA HIS A 181 22.32 1.65 6.40
C HIS A 181 21.10 1.90 5.50
N PHE A 182 21.14 2.89 4.58
CA PHE A 182 20.01 3.15 3.67
C PHE A 182 19.56 1.92 2.85
N PRO A 183 20.45 1.00 2.43
CA PRO A 183 20.03 -0.23 1.76
C PRO A 183 19.02 -1.09 2.55
N GLU A 184 19.01 -1.04 3.89
CA GLU A 184 18.08 -1.78 4.74
C GLU A 184 16.63 -1.25 4.64
N TYR A 185 16.47 -0.05 4.09
CA TYR A 185 15.20 0.66 3.90
C TYR A 185 14.72 0.61 2.44
N ILE A 186 15.47 -0.04 1.54
CA ILE A 186 15.20 -0.05 0.11
C ILE A 186 14.70 -1.44 -0.32
N LEU A 187 13.57 -1.45 -1.01
CA LEU A 187 13.05 -2.65 -1.70
C LEU A 187 13.56 -2.72 -3.13
N ASP A 188 13.72 -3.95 -3.63
CA ASP A 188 14.15 -4.17 -5.01
C ASP A 188 13.06 -3.95 -6.07
N SER A 189 11.78 -3.80 -5.67
CA SER A 189 10.65 -3.79 -6.60
C SER A 189 9.54 -2.79 -6.24
N ASN A 190 8.98 -2.14 -7.26
CA ASN A 190 7.79 -1.29 -7.16
C ASN A 190 6.48 -2.05 -7.44
N VAL A 191 6.53 -3.37 -7.53
CA VAL A 191 5.39 -4.21 -7.85
C VAL A 191 4.47 -4.32 -6.64
N LEU A 192 3.18 -4.04 -6.86
CA LEU A 192 2.12 -4.25 -5.88
C LEU A 192 1.53 -5.65 -6.01
N PRO A 193 0.90 -6.20 -4.94
CA PRO A 193 0.13 -7.42 -5.05
C PRO A 193 -0.90 -7.29 -6.18
N PRO A 194 -1.08 -8.34 -6.98
CA PRO A 194 -2.11 -8.32 -8.01
C PRO A 194 -3.50 -8.31 -7.39
N ILE A 195 -4.47 -7.69 -8.08
CA ILE A 195 -5.89 -7.83 -7.77
C ILE A 195 -6.39 -9.09 -8.47
N HIS A 196 -7.12 -9.92 -7.73
CA HIS A 196 -7.78 -11.11 -8.22
C HIS A 196 -9.30 -10.87 -8.23
N GLU A 197 -9.93 -11.05 -9.39
CA GLU A 197 -11.38 -10.96 -9.55
C GLU A 197 -11.88 -12.27 -10.16
N GLU A 198 -12.63 -13.03 -9.38
CA GLU A 198 -13.05 -14.40 -9.73
C GLU A 198 -14.12 -14.44 -10.84
N HIS A 199 -14.90 -13.37 -10.98
CA HIS A 199 -16.01 -13.23 -11.92
C HIS A 199 -15.95 -11.92 -12.70
N ALA A 200 -14.84 -11.68 -13.39
CA ALA A 200 -14.70 -10.54 -14.29
C ALA A 200 -15.36 -10.85 -15.63
N GLU A 201 -16.23 -9.97 -16.10
CA GLU A 201 -16.82 -10.09 -17.44
C GLU A 201 -16.00 -9.29 -18.44
N ILE A 202 -15.57 -9.95 -19.53
CA ILE A 202 -14.80 -9.34 -20.63
C ILE A 202 -15.49 -9.64 -21.96
N GLU A 203 -15.92 -8.59 -22.66
CA GLU A 203 -16.35 -8.70 -24.06
C GLU A 203 -15.13 -8.82 -24.98
N ILE A 204 -15.07 -9.84 -25.82
CA ILE A 204 -13.92 -10.13 -26.68
C ILE A 204 -13.99 -9.33 -27.95
N ILE A 205 -13.04 -8.42 -28.16
CA ILE A 205 -12.89 -7.66 -29.41
C ILE A 205 -12.06 -8.46 -30.44
N SER A 206 -10.96 -9.05 -29.95
CA SER A 206 -10.01 -9.75 -30.85
C SER A 206 -9.39 -10.95 -30.14
N PRO A 207 -9.84 -12.16 -30.46
CA PRO A 207 -9.20 -13.40 -30.03
C PRO A 207 -7.87 -13.60 -30.73
N VAL A 208 -7.01 -14.44 -30.14
CA VAL A 208 -5.78 -14.89 -30.80
C VAL A 208 -5.95 -16.31 -31.33
N LEU A 209 -5.95 -16.47 -32.63
CA LEU A 209 -6.11 -17.75 -33.33
C LEU A 209 -4.79 -18.44 -33.65
N LYS A 210 -3.69 -17.99 -33.04
CA LYS A 210 -2.35 -18.53 -33.22
C LYS A 210 -1.73 -18.90 -31.87
N ASN A 211 -1.04 -20.03 -31.84
CA ASN A 211 -0.30 -20.40 -30.64
C ASN A 211 0.89 -19.44 -30.39
N GLY A 212 1.13 -19.05 -29.15
CA GLY A 212 2.20 -18.12 -28.76
C GLY A 212 1.78 -17.19 -27.62
N ASN A 213 2.67 -16.22 -27.30
CA ASN A 213 2.47 -15.25 -26.23
C ASN A 213 1.80 -13.95 -26.73
N TYR A 214 0.85 -14.07 -27.62
CA TYR A 214 0.12 -12.92 -28.14
C TYR A 214 -0.96 -12.47 -27.14
N LYS A 215 -1.24 -11.16 -27.15
CA LYS A 215 -2.27 -10.56 -26.32
C LYS A 215 -3.63 -10.58 -27.00
N TRP A 216 -4.63 -10.99 -26.25
CA TRP A 216 -6.04 -10.83 -26.60
C TRP A 216 -6.47 -9.40 -26.36
N ARG A 217 -7.55 -8.95 -26.99
CA ARG A 217 -8.15 -7.64 -26.77
C ARG A 217 -9.63 -7.81 -26.43
N GLY A 218 -10.10 -7.04 -25.46
CA GLY A 218 -11.48 -7.03 -25.02
C GLY A 218 -11.85 -5.74 -24.32
N ILE A 219 -13.11 -5.61 -23.93
CA ILE A 219 -13.65 -4.53 -23.11
C ILE A 219 -13.89 -5.10 -21.71
N TYR A 220 -13.31 -4.46 -20.71
CA TYR A 220 -13.51 -4.76 -19.30
C TYR A 220 -13.86 -3.46 -18.56
N SER A 221 -14.98 -3.47 -17.81
CA SER A 221 -15.49 -2.26 -17.12
C SER A 221 -15.62 -1.03 -18.04
N GLY A 222 -16.06 -1.25 -19.28
CA GLY A 222 -16.24 -0.20 -20.28
C GLY A 222 -14.95 0.29 -20.94
N MET A 223 -13.78 -0.24 -20.57
CA MET A 223 -12.48 0.17 -21.12
C MET A 223 -11.84 -0.93 -21.98
N PRO A 224 -11.21 -0.56 -23.11
CA PRO A 224 -10.47 -1.52 -23.92
C PRO A 224 -9.18 -1.94 -23.19
N ILE A 225 -9.01 -3.26 -23.05
CA ILE A 225 -7.83 -3.85 -22.43
C ILE A 225 -7.13 -4.85 -23.36
N SER A 226 -5.82 -5.04 -23.12
CA SER A 226 -5.06 -6.14 -23.71
C SER A 226 -4.64 -7.10 -22.60
N PHE A 227 -4.92 -8.38 -22.77
CA PHE A 227 -4.66 -9.37 -21.72
C PHE A 227 -4.02 -10.65 -22.24
N SER A 228 -3.34 -11.37 -21.36
CA SER A 228 -2.82 -12.72 -21.63
C SER A 228 -3.89 -13.75 -21.29
N MET A 229 -4.19 -14.65 -22.19
CA MET A 229 -5.06 -15.80 -21.95
C MET A 229 -4.22 -16.96 -21.41
N ARG A 230 -4.43 -17.34 -20.15
CA ARG A 230 -3.79 -18.49 -19.49
C ARG A 230 -4.72 -19.69 -19.30
N SER A 231 -6.03 -19.54 -19.49
CA SER A 231 -6.95 -20.67 -19.54
C SER A 231 -6.56 -21.59 -20.71
N HIS A 232 -5.95 -22.72 -20.38
CA HIS A 232 -5.44 -23.65 -21.38
C HIS A 232 -6.58 -24.33 -22.12
N GLU A 233 -7.63 -24.72 -21.41
CA GLU A 233 -8.81 -25.36 -22.00
C GLU A 233 -9.48 -24.43 -23.00
N PHE A 234 -9.82 -23.21 -22.57
CA PHE A 234 -10.50 -22.26 -23.44
C PHE A 234 -9.66 -21.91 -24.67
N LYS A 235 -8.35 -21.67 -24.47
CA LYS A 235 -7.41 -21.42 -25.57
C LYS A 235 -7.33 -22.58 -26.55
N SER A 236 -7.33 -23.84 -26.09
CA SER A 236 -7.29 -25.03 -26.92
C SER A 236 -8.55 -25.16 -27.76
N LYS A 237 -9.74 -24.94 -27.20
CA LYS A 237 -11.02 -24.94 -27.91
C LYS A 237 -11.07 -23.87 -28.99
N VAL A 238 -10.53 -22.68 -28.73
CA VAL A 238 -10.44 -21.59 -29.70
C VAL A 238 -9.52 -21.99 -30.88
N LEU A 239 -8.35 -22.56 -30.58
CA LEU A 239 -7.39 -23.00 -31.60
C LEU A 239 -7.90 -24.18 -32.41
N ALA A 240 -8.73 -25.05 -31.85
CA ALA A 240 -9.40 -26.15 -32.53
C ALA A 240 -10.59 -25.70 -33.41
N GLY A 241 -10.99 -24.42 -33.32
CA GLY A 241 -12.14 -23.89 -34.06
C GLY A 241 -13.50 -24.31 -33.48
N GLU A 242 -13.53 -24.81 -32.24
CA GLU A 242 -14.75 -25.21 -31.55
C GLU A 242 -15.59 -24.02 -31.08
N ILE A 243 -14.96 -22.83 -30.92
CA ILE A 243 -15.59 -21.61 -30.46
C ILE A 243 -15.71 -20.62 -31.62
N ASN A 244 -16.95 -20.25 -31.95
CA ASN A 244 -17.26 -19.26 -32.98
C ASN A 244 -17.47 -17.90 -32.32
N PHE A 245 -16.59 -16.95 -32.61
CA PHE A 245 -16.72 -15.58 -32.12
C PHE A 245 -17.74 -14.81 -32.99
N LYS A 246 -18.68 -14.14 -32.27
CA LYS A 246 -19.66 -13.25 -32.88
C LYS A 246 -19.64 -11.91 -32.12
N ASN A 247 -20.32 -10.91 -32.68
CA ASN A 247 -20.52 -9.63 -31.96
C ASN A 247 -21.19 -9.88 -30.58
N GLY A 248 -20.70 -9.23 -29.55
CA GLY A 248 -21.21 -9.42 -28.18
C GLY A 248 -20.71 -10.70 -27.48
N PHE A 249 -19.71 -11.41 -28.05
CA PHE A 249 -19.13 -12.56 -27.38
C PHE A 249 -18.38 -12.13 -26.13
N SER A 250 -18.81 -12.61 -24.96
CA SER A 250 -18.19 -12.32 -23.67
C SER A 250 -17.75 -13.58 -22.92
N ILE A 251 -16.85 -13.39 -21.97
CA ILE A 251 -16.38 -14.42 -21.04
C ILE A 251 -16.55 -13.94 -19.59
N ASP A 252 -16.97 -14.83 -18.70
CA ASP A 252 -16.83 -14.69 -17.25
C ASP A 252 -15.56 -15.45 -16.84
N CYS A 253 -14.62 -14.75 -16.20
CA CYS A 253 -13.28 -15.29 -15.96
C CYS A 253 -12.67 -14.84 -14.63
N HIS A 254 -11.70 -15.61 -14.16
CA HIS A 254 -10.78 -15.18 -13.14
C HIS A 254 -9.73 -14.25 -13.78
N LEU A 255 -9.87 -12.95 -13.49
CA LEU A 255 -8.98 -11.90 -13.98
C LEU A 255 -7.94 -11.54 -12.92
N ILE A 256 -6.68 -11.50 -13.31
CA ILE A 256 -5.56 -11.03 -12.50
C ILE A 256 -5.08 -9.71 -13.08
N GLN A 257 -5.16 -8.64 -12.27
CA GLN A 257 -4.66 -7.32 -12.62
C GLN A 257 -3.29 -7.12 -11.97
N LYS A 258 -2.23 -7.07 -12.76
CA LYS A 258 -0.88 -6.76 -12.29
C LYS A 258 -0.76 -5.26 -12.06
N ARG A 259 -0.29 -4.88 -10.88
CA ARG A 259 -0.15 -3.48 -10.48
C ARG A 259 1.29 -3.12 -10.13
N GLU A 260 1.62 -1.86 -10.35
CA GLU A 260 2.85 -1.24 -9.86
C GLU A 260 2.57 0.21 -9.48
N LEU A 261 3.44 0.83 -8.66
CA LEU A 261 3.42 2.27 -8.48
C LEU A 261 4.23 2.94 -9.58
N ASP A 262 3.63 3.96 -10.21
CA ASP A 262 4.32 4.82 -11.15
C ASP A 262 5.33 5.76 -10.47
N GLU A 263 6.03 6.62 -11.22
CA GLU A 263 7.02 7.56 -10.68
C GLU A 263 6.42 8.58 -9.72
N ASN A 264 5.13 8.84 -9.80
CA ASN A 264 4.41 9.80 -8.95
C ASN A 264 3.77 9.13 -7.71
N GLY A 265 3.97 7.81 -7.54
CA GLY A 265 3.38 7.06 -6.44
C GLY A 265 1.92 6.64 -6.67
N ASN A 266 1.37 6.83 -7.88
CA ASN A 266 0.02 6.39 -8.21
C ASN A 266 0.03 4.92 -8.63
N GLU A 267 -1.05 4.21 -8.29
CA GLU A 267 -1.25 2.84 -8.79
C GLU A 267 -1.48 2.84 -10.28
N LYS A 268 -0.75 1.98 -10.97
CA LYS A 268 -0.88 1.75 -12.39
C LYS A 268 -1.05 0.26 -12.67
N ILE A 269 -2.02 -0.09 -13.50
CA ILE A 269 -2.17 -1.45 -13.99
C ILE A 269 -1.15 -1.67 -15.11
N LYS A 270 -0.25 -2.62 -14.89
CA LYS A 270 0.80 -3.01 -15.84
C LYS A 270 0.33 -4.01 -16.87
N GLY A 271 -0.70 -4.77 -16.52
CA GLY A 271 -1.27 -5.76 -17.43
C GLY A 271 -2.34 -6.62 -16.80
N TYR A 272 -3.06 -7.29 -17.68
CA TYR A 272 -4.17 -8.18 -17.35
C TYR A 272 -3.84 -9.62 -17.76
N ILE A 273 -4.28 -10.57 -16.95
CA ILE A 273 -4.16 -12.01 -17.20
C ILE A 273 -5.52 -12.65 -16.94
N VAL A 274 -6.10 -13.27 -17.93
CA VAL A 274 -7.21 -14.20 -17.75
C VAL A 274 -6.62 -15.55 -17.39
N ASN A 275 -6.70 -15.91 -16.11
CA ASN A 275 -6.11 -17.13 -15.57
C ASN A 275 -6.98 -18.37 -15.83
N ARG A 276 -8.28 -18.20 -15.75
CA ARG A 276 -9.32 -19.22 -15.98
C ARG A 276 -10.54 -18.57 -16.60
N VAL A 277 -11.17 -19.25 -17.56
CA VAL A 277 -12.50 -18.89 -18.05
C VAL A 277 -13.50 -19.79 -17.36
N ASN A 278 -14.45 -19.21 -16.62
CA ASN A 278 -15.49 -19.94 -15.91
C ASN A 278 -16.59 -20.38 -16.88
N ARG A 279 -17.04 -19.45 -17.69
CA ARG A 279 -18.04 -19.64 -18.75
C ARG A 279 -17.84 -18.61 -19.85
N TYR A 280 -18.39 -18.90 -21.00
CA TYR A 280 -18.47 -17.95 -22.10
C TYR A 280 -19.91 -17.85 -22.63
N PHE A 281 -20.25 -16.74 -23.26
CA PHE A 281 -21.60 -16.46 -23.68
C PHE A 281 -21.71 -16.47 -25.19
N VAL A 282 -22.68 -17.23 -25.68
CA VAL A 282 -23.02 -17.27 -27.10
C VAL A 282 -24.48 -16.87 -27.24
N ASN A 283 -24.76 -15.71 -27.86
CA ASN A 283 -26.10 -15.12 -27.93
C ASN A 283 -26.76 -15.05 -26.51
N ASP A 284 -26.02 -14.55 -25.52
CA ASP A 284 -26.42 -14.42 -24.10
C ASP A 284 -26.66 -15.77 -23.38
N ILE A 285 -26.42 -16.90 -24.01
CA ILE A 285 -26.52 -18.21 -23.39
C ILE A 285 -25.15 -18.57 -22.77
N PRO A 286 -25.07 -18.77 -21.43
CA PRO A 286 -23.85 -19.16 -20.77
C PRO A 286 -23.49 -20.62 -21.05
N ILE A 287 -22.25 -20.88 -21.40
CA ILE A 287 -21.67 -22.20 -21.58
C ILE A 287 -20.54 -22.34 -20.58
N GLU A 288 -20.70 -23.25 -19.60
CA GLU A 288 -19.69 -23.49 -18.56
C GLU A 288 -18.51 -24.26 -19.16
N THR A 289 -17.28 -23.85 -18.81
CA THR A 289 -16.06 -24.59 -19.16
C THR A 289 -15.78 -25.69 -18.16
N GLU A 290 -14.92 -26.65 -18.49
CA GLU A 290 -14.48 -27.68 -17.54
C GLU A 290 -13.68 -27.07 -16.38
N GLU A 291 -12.84 -26.05 -16.66
CA GLU A 291 -12.11 -25.31 -15.62
C GLU A 291 -13.08 -24.59 -14.66
N GLY A 292 -14.14 -23.97 -15.20
CA GLY A 292 -15.18 -23.31 -14.40
C GLY A 292 -15.98 -24.31 -13.55
N ARG A 293 -16.40 -25.42 -14.14
CA ARG A 293 -17.11 -26.49 -13.43
C ARG A 293 -16.29 -27.05 -12.26
N LYS A 294 -15.01 -27.33 -12.49
CA LYS A 294 -14.11 -27.82 -11.43
C LYS A 294 -13.99 -26.82 -10.27
N LYS A 295 -13.85 -25.53 -10.59
CA LYS A 295 -13.77 -24.50 -9.55
C LYS A 295 -15.05 -24.41 -8.75
N ARG A 296 -16.21 -24.34 -9.40
CA ARG A 296 -17.51 -24.30 -8.71
C ARG A 296 -17.71 -25.47 -7.76
N ILE A 297 -17.39 -26.70 -8.20
CA ILE A 297 -17.47 -27.89 -7.34
C ILE A 297 -16.52 -27.79 -6.14
N ALA A 298 -15.30 -27.27 -6.33
CA ALA A 298 -14.34 -27.07 -5.25
C ALA A 298 -14.91 -26.07 -4.22
N ASP A 299 -15.44 -24.94 -4.67
CA ASP A 299 -16.02 -23.90 -3.80
C ASP A 299 -17.24 -24.41 -3.02
N GLU A 300 -18.10 -25.23 -3.66
CA GLU A 300 -19.23 -25.88 -3.00
C GLU A 300 -18.76 -26.87 -1.91
N ASN A 301 -17.69 -27.63 -2.16
CA ASN A 301 -17.12 -28.55 -1.19
C ASN A 301 -16.48 -27.80 0.00
N ASP A 302 -15.74 -26.73 -0.26
CA ASP A 302 -15.13 -25.90 0.79
C ASP A 302 -16.21 -25.24 1.67
N ALA A 303 -17.28 -24.73 1.08
CA ALA A 303 -18.41 -24.17 1.80
C ALA A 303 -19.11 -25.24 2.67
N ASN A 304 -19.28 -26.46 2.18
CA ASN A 304 -19.88 -27.56 2.93
C ASN A 304 -18.95 -28.03 4.07
N GLN A 305 -17.63 -28.03 3.90
CA GLN A 305 -16.68 -28.36 4.98
C GLN A 305 -16.71 -27.32 6.09
N LEU A 306 -16.74 -26.02 5.75
CA LEU A 306 -16.85 -24.94 6.74
C LEU A 306 -18.14 -25.06 7.58
N TRP A 307 -19.24 -25.50 6.97
CA TRP A 307 -20.50 -25.72 7.68
C TRP A 307 -20.45 -26.93 8.64
N LEU A 308 -19.70 -27.98 8.31
CA LEU A 308 -19.53 -29.16 9.16
C LEU A 308 -18.66 -28.91 10.42
N PHE A 309 -17.83 -27.86 10.40
CA PHE A 309 -16.98 -27.44 11.54
C PHE A 309 -17.52 -26.20 12.28
N ALA A 310 -18.64 -25.63 11.84
CA ALA A 310 -19.34 -24.59 12.59
C ALA A 310 -20.10 -25.25 13.75
N ASP A 311 -19.58 -25.09 14.97
CA ASP A 311 -20.15 -25.63 16.21
C ASP A 311 -21.63 -25.21 16.36
N PRO A 312 -22.60 -26.10 16.58
CA PRO A 312 -24.00 -25.75 16.76
C PRO A 312 -24.34 -25.29 18.18
N GLU A 313 -23.38 -24.89 19.02
CA GLU A 313 -23.63 -24.46 20.39
C GLU A 313 -23.40 -22.94 20.59
N VAL A 314 -24.28 -22.10 20.04
CA VAL A 314 -24.65 -20.81 20.70
C VAL A 314 -26.14 -20.56 20.51
N GLY A 315 -26.93 -21.24 21.33
CA GLY A 315 -28.39 -21.09 21.39
C GLY A 315 -28.98 -21.75 22.64
N LYS A 316 -28.62 -21.26 23.82
CA LYS A 316 -29.44 -21.39 25.03
C LYS A 316 -29.23 -20.21 25.96
#